data_09bbb794661f2f587611025168b346bc
#
_entry.id   09bbb794661f2f587611025168b346bc
#
_cell.length_a   1.000
_cell.length_b   1.000
_cell.length_c   1.000
_cell.angle_alpha   90.00
_cell.angle_beta   90.00
_cell.angle_gamma   90.00
#
_symmetry.space_group_name_H-M   'P 1'
#
loop_
_entity.id
_entity.type
_entity.pdbx_description
1 polymer ?
#
loop_
_entity_poly.entity_id
_entity_poly.type
_entity_poly.pdbx_seq_one_letter_code
_entity_poly.pdbx_strand_id
1 'polypeptide(L)'
;MFENLTEKLQRTFKNLRGQGKLTEEHLDVALGEIREALIEGDVNVGVADELLANIRAKALGSDVMLQLSPDQQVVKIVRDDLTNLLGKHAKPLFASRPPSVWMIVGLQGSGKTTTTGKLAKWLSQHGHRPIVVSTDVYRPAAREQLSQVAKSIGISLWPGAGTDKPLEIVRGAIKEAKLSASDVVLVDTAGRLHIDDELMNELCTLKKELQPSEMLFIADAMIGQDAVRSAGEFHKRLGLTGVVLTKLDGDARGGAALSIAKVSGAPVKFVGLGEKYDALEGFYPERIVSRVLGMGDILSLIERAESAFDKKAAMELERKLRKEEFTLEDFRDQLKQIRKMGPLDQLVDMLPKVGPLQNLPKDTTVDEKKLKQVEAIINSMTNEERRDHNVIDGKRRKRIAKGSGTTVQDVNQVIKQYMQMRTMMKQYGALAARSKMKGLGKLAGLG
;
A
#
# COMPACT_ATOMS: atom_id res chain seq x y z
N MET A 1 -2.84 8.61 5.26
CA MET A 1 -1.72 8.79 4.31
C MET A 1 -1.99 10.03 3.47
N PHE A 2 -1.10 11.02 3.48
CA PHE A 2 -1.18 12.27 2.71
C PHE A 2 -2.39 13.18 2.99
N GLU A 3 -3.15 12.99 4.05
CA GLU A 3 -4.44 13.65 4.27
C GLU A 3 -4.35 15.18 4.24
N ASN A 4 -3.39 15.75 4.98
CA ASN A 4 -3.21 17.20 5.06
C ASN A 4 -2.82 17.79 3.69
N LEU A 5 -1.87 17.15 3.00
CA LEU A 5 -1.43 17.58 1.67
C LEU A 5 -2.58 17.46 0.65
N THR A 6 -3.30 16.33 0.68
CA THR A 6 -4.44 16.08 -0.20
C THR A 6 -5.56 17.10 -0.01
N GLU A 7 -5.96 17.40 1.23
CA GLU A 7 -7.04 18.37 1.51
C GLU A 7 -6.69 19.77 1.00
N LYS A 8 -5.43 20.20 1.18
CA LYS A 8 -4.98 21.51 0.71
C LYS A 8 -4.93 21.61 -0.80
N LEU A 9 -4.34 20.60 -1.47
CA LEU A 9 -4.29 20.56 -2.93
C LEU A 9 -5.70 20.53 -3.55
N GLN A 10 -6.62 19.75 -2.98
CA GLN A 10 -8.01 19.71 -3.44
C GLN A 10 -8.71 21.06 -3.24
N ARG A 11 -8.45 21.78 -2.15
CA ARG A 11 -8.99 23.12 -1.90
C ARG A 11 -8.50 24.10 -2.98
N THR A 12 -7.20 24.12 -3.25
CA THR A 12 -6.61 24.96 -4.31
C THR A 12 -7.22 24.67 -5.68
N PHE A 13 -7.34 23.40 -6.05
CA PHE A 13 -7.97 23.01 -7.32
C PHE A 13 -9.46 23.39 -7.39
N LYS A 14 -10.18 23.32 -6.26
CA LYS A 14 -11.57 23.77 -6.18
C LYS A 14 -11.69 25.28 -6.39
N ASN A 15 -10.75 26.07 -5.86
CA ASN A 15 -10.72 27.53 -6.03
C ASN A 15 -10.50 27.93 -7.50
N LEU A 16 -9.81 27.11 -8.28
CA LEU A 16 -9.62 27.32 -9.72
C LEU A 16 -10.86 26.97 -10.56
N ARG A 17 -11.81 26.19 -10.03
CA ARG A 17 -13.07 25.86 -10.71
C ARG A 17 -13.96 27.09 -10.82
N GLY A 18 -14.53 27.28 -12.00
CA GLY A 18 -15.46 28.39 -12.24
C GLY A 18 -14.79 29.65 -12.79
N GLN A 19 -13.48 29.65 -12.95
CA GLN A 19 -12.77 30.72 -13.64
C GLN A 19 -12.75 30.44 -15.15
N GLY A 20 -13.42 31.24 -15.95
CA GLY A 20 -13.60 30.99 -17.40
C GLY A 20 -12.30 31.04 -18.21
N LYS A 21 -11.26 31.74 -17.73
CA LYS A 21 -9.90 31.76 -18.29
C LYS A 21 -8.88 31.77 -17.16
N LEU A 22 -7.82 30.95 -17.28
CA LEU A 22 -6.68 30.97 -16.38
C LEU A 22 -5.82 32.21 -16.75
N THR A 23 -5.74 33.19 -15.86
CA THR A 23 -4.78 34.31 -15.99
C THR A 23 -3.48 33.94 -15.27
N GLU A 24 -2.37 34.64 -15.62
CA GLU A 24 -1.11 34.45 -14.90
C GLU A 24 -1.26 34.72 -13.41
N GLU A 25 -2.03 35.72 -13.02
CA GLU A 25 -2.30 36.04 -11.61
C GLU A 25 -3.01 34.91 -10.89
N HIS A 26 -4.04 34.31 -11.50
CA HIS A 26 -4.73 33.13 -10.93
C HIS A 26 -3.80 31.92 -10.80
N LEU A 27 -2.90 31.73 -11.77
CA LEU A 27 -1.91 30.66 -11.74
C LEU A 27 -0.91 30.90 -10.60
N ASP A 28 -0.38 32.12 -10.47
CA ASP A 28 0.61 32.46 -9.44
C ASP A 28 0.02 32.31 -8.03
N VAL A 29 -1.22 32.70 -7.80
CA VAL A 29 -1.94 32.47 -6.54
C VAL A 29 -2.08 30.98 -6.26
N ALA A 30 -2.51 30.19 -7.23
CA ALA A 30 -2.66 28.73 -7.06
C ALA A 30 -1.31 28.03 -6.80
N LEU A 31 -0.24 28.45 -7.51
CA LEU A 31 1.11 27.93 -7.27
C LEU A 31 1.64 28.29 -5.88
N GLY A 32 1.29 29.50 -5.37
CA GLY A 32 1.58 29.88 -3.99
C GLY A 32 0.90 28.97 -2.97
N GLU A 33 -0.39 28.71 -3.13
CA GLU A 33 -1.13 27.79 -2.27
C GLU A 33 -0.58 26.34 -2.34
N ILE A 34 -0.22 25.88 -3.55
CA ILE A 34 0.42 24.54 -3.74
C ILE A 34 1.77 24.51 -3.05
N ARG A 35 2.58 25.58 -3.14
CA ARG A 35 3.86 25.69 -2.45
C ARG A 35 3.71 25.55 -0.94
N GLU A 36 2.79 26.30 -0.36
CA GLU A 36 2.51 26.21 1.08
C GLU A 36 2.08 24.79 1.47
N ALA A 37 1.18 24.17 0.70
CA ALA A 37 0.74 22.81 0.95
C ALA A 37 1.90 21.80 0.91
N LEU A 38 2.83 21.93 -0.06
CA LEU A 38 4.00 21.06 -0.18
C LEU A 38 4.97 21.25 0.99
N ILE A 39 5.27 22.49 1.39
CA ILE A 39 6.17 22.78 2.51
C ILE A 39 5.59 22.30 3.84
N GLU A 40 4.31 22.56 4.11
CA GLU A 40 3.63 22.04 5.29
C GLU A 40 3.51 20.50 5.28
N GLY A 41 3.44 19.92 4.07
CA GLY A 41 3.55 18.49 3.83
C GLY A 41 4.95 17.93 4.05
N ASP A 42 5.94 18.75 4.46
CA ASP A 42 7.34 18.35 4.68
C ASP A 42 8.09 17.98 3.38
N VAL A 43 7.70 18.56 2.24
CA VAL A 43 8.49 18.49 1.01
C VAL A 43 9.72 19.39 1.15
N ASN A 44 10.88 18.92 0.68
CA ASN A 44 12.10 19.74 0.64
C ASN A 44 11.89 21.01 -0.19
N VAL A 45 12.30 22.15 0.32
CA VAL A 45 12.07 23.48 -0.27
C VAL A 45 12.57 23.52 -1.72
N GLY A 46 13.80 23.06 -1.96
CA GLY A 46 14.39 23.06 -3.32
C GLY A 46 13.61 22.17 -4.29
N VAL A 47 13.09 21.04 -3.81
CA VAL A 47 12.26 20.13 -4.62
C VAL A 47 10.91 20.78 -4.93
N ALA A 48 10.29 21.45 -3.96
CA ALA A 48 9.03 22.15 -4.15
C ALA A 48 9.20 23.32 -5.15
N ASP A 49 10.23 24.13 -4.99
CA ASP A 49 10.48 25.28 -5.88
C ASP A 49 10.80 24.84 -7.32
N GLU A 50 11.59 23.78 -7.52
CA GLU A 50 11.85 23.20 -8.85
C GLU A 50 10.55 22.69 -9.51
N LEU A 51 9.73 21.97 -8.73
CA LEU A 51 8.45 21.44 -9.19
C LEU A 51 7.52 22.57 -9.67
N LEU A 52 7.40 23.62 -8.87
CA LEU A 52 6.52 24.75 -9.17
C LEU A 52 7.01 25.56 -10.38
N ALA A 53 8.31 25.74 -10.54
CA ALA A 53 8.90 26.38 -11.71
C ALA A 53 8.57 25.59 -12.99
N ASN A 54 8.63 24.26 -12.95
CA ASN A 54 8.28 23.39 -14.07
C ASN A 54 6.78 23.47 -14.40
N ILE A 55 5.92 23.44 -13.37
CA ILE A 55 4.46 23.57 -13.54
C ILE A 55 4.13 24.91 -14.16
N ARG A 56 4.71 26.02 -13.66
CA ARG A 56 4.51 27.37 -14.20
C ARG A 56 4.89 27.47 -15.67
N ALA A 57 6.08 26.98 -16.02
CA ALA A 57 6.57 27.01 -17.39
C ALA A 57 5.63 26.25 -18.36
N LYS A 58 5.13 25.09 -17.95
CA LYS A 58 4.21 24.27 -18.75
C LYS A 58 2.82 24.89 -18.83
N ALA A 59 2.31 25.47 -17.76
CA ALA A 59 0.99 26.08 -17.73
C ALA A 59 0.93 27.35 -18.60
N LEU A 60 2.01 28.12 -18.67
CA LEU A 60 2.11 29.30 -19.52
C LEU A 60 2.44 28.95 -20.99
N GLY A 61 3.16 27.84 -21.24
CA GLY A 61 3.58 27.44 -22.59
C GLY A 61 2.63 26.47 -23.29
N SER A 62 1.61 25.96 -22.63
CA SER A 62 0.65 25.08 -23.26
C SER A 62 -0.39 25.88 -24.03
N ASP A 63 -0.46 25.71 -25.35
CA ASP A 63 -1.66 26.02 -26.09
C ASP A 63 -2.85 25.38 -25.39
N VAL A 64 -3.85 26.22 -25.06
CA VAL A 64 -5.05 25.80 -24.31
C VAL A 64 -5.62 24.56 -25.00
N MET A 65 -5.51 23.39 -24.35
CA MET A 65 -6.17 22.20 -24.86
C MET A 65 -7.67 22.48 -24.87
N LEU A 66 -8.24 22.74 -26.04
CA LEU A 66 -9.63 23.11 -26.28
C LEU A 66 -10.69 22.19 -25.63
N GLN A 67 -10.27 21.06 -25.10
CA GLN A 67 -11.13 20.01 -24.52
C GLN A 67 -11.13 19.95 -22.99
N LEU A 68 -10.24 20.67 -22.29
CA LEU A 68 -10.12 20.64 -20.84
C LEU A 68 -10.42 22.02 -20.25
N SER A 69 -11.13 22.05 -19.11
CA SER A 69 -11.28 23.28 -18.33
C SER A 69 -9.94 23.72 -17.72
N PRO A 70 -9.75 25.00 -17.40
CA PRO A 70 -8.49 25.52 -16.84
C PRO A 70 -8.03 24.78 -15.59
N ASP A 71 -8.94 24.44 -14.67
CA ASP A 71 -8.67 23.64 -13.47
C ASP A 71 -8.19 22.24 -13.82
N GLN A 72 -8.80 21.58 -14.81
CA GLN A 72 -8.38 20.25 -15.26
C GLN A 72 -6.99 20.26 -15.90
N GLN A 73 -6.62 21.33 -16.61
CA GLN A 73 -5.29 21.49 -17.19
C GLN A 73 -4.23 21.61 -16.11
N VAL A 74 -4.44 22.46 -15.08
CA VAL A 74 -3.51 22.62 -13.96
C VAL A 74 -3.36 21.29 -13.20
N VAL A 75 -4.46 20.61 -12.87
CA VAL A 75 -4.42 19.29 -12.19
C VAL A 75 -3.63 18.27 -13.01
N LYS A 76 -3.82 18.24 -14.32
CA LYS A 76 -3.07 17.35 -15.21
C LYS A 76 -1.57 17.65 -15.19
N ILE A 77 -1.17 18.92 -15.29
CA ILE A 77 0.23 19.33 -15.27
C ILE A 77 0.86 18.96 -13.91
N VAL A 78 0.19 19.29 -12.80
CA VAL A 78 0.64 18.95 -11.44
C VAL A 78 0.80 17.43 -11.29
N ARG A 79 -0.17 16.63 -11.76
CA ARG A 79 -0.10 15.17 -11.73
C ARG A 79 1.10 14.65 -12.49
N ASP A 80 1.26 15.12 -13.73
CA ASP A 80 2.31 14.63 -14.61
C ASP A 80 3.70 15.01 -14.08
N ASP A 81 3.86 16.21 -13.49
CA ASP A 81 5.12 16.66 -12.90
C ASP A 81 5.44 15.97 -11.58
N LEU A 82 4.45 15.73 -10.71
CA LEU A 82 4.64 14.91 -9.52
C LEU A 82 5.03 13.47 -9.89
N THR A 83 4.43 12.89 -10.93
CA THR A 83 4.77 11.55 -11.40
C THR A 83 6.20 11.51 -11.94
N ASN A 84 6.61 12.51 -12.70
CA ASN A 84 7.98 12.63 -13.20
C ASN A 84 9.00 12.81 -12.06
N LEU A 85 8.64 13.58 -11.01
CA LEU A 85 9.48 13.79 -9.84
C LEU A 85 9.71 12.49 -9.06
N LEU A 86 8.69 11.66 -8.91
CA LEU A 86 8.77 10.34 -8.27
C LEU A 86 9.51 9.31 -9.13
N GLY A 87 9.70 9.59 -10.42
CA GLY A 87 10.40 8.73 -11.35
C GLY A 87 9.53 7.63 -11.93
N LYS A 88 10.16 6.54 -12.37
CA LYS A 88 9.49 5.37 -12.95
C LYS A 88 9.44 4.24 -11.95
N HIS A 89 8.45 3.36 -12.11
CA HIS A 89 8.43 2.09 -11.37
C HIS A 89 9.72 1.31 -11.66
N ALA A 90 10.47 1.01 -10.61
CA ALA A 90 11.73 0.30 -10.69
C ALA A 90 11.58 -1.12 -10.12
N LYS A 91 11.86 -2.11 -10.97
CA LYS A 91 11.83 -3.53 -10.55
C LYS A 91 13.04 -3.85 -9.68
N PRO A 92 12.90 -4.82 -8.75
CA PRO A 92 14.03 -5.38 -8.01
C PRO A 92 15.06 -6.01 -8.96
N LEU A 93 16.34 -5.92 -8.59
CA LEU A 93 17.46 -6.46 -9.35
C LEU A 93 17.87 -7.81 -8.78
N PHE A 94 18.06 -8.77 -9.67
CA PHE A 94 18.55 -10.10 -9.31
C PHE A 94 19.89 -10.37 -10.01
N ALA A 95 20.76 -11.15 -9.36
CA ALA A 95 21.99 -11.61 -9.97
C ALA A 95 21.69 -12.60 -11.11
N SER A 96 22.51 -12.62 -12.13
CA SER A 96 22.40 -13.58 -13.24
C SER A 96 22.60 -15.04 -12.80
N ARG A 97 23.29 -15.25 -11.67
CA ARG A 97 23.49 -16.57 -11.05
C ARG A 97 23.07 -16.52 -9.58
N PRO A 98 22.14 -17.37 -9.14
CA PRO A 98 21.74 -17.43 -7.73
C PRO A 98 22.88 -17.90 -6.81
N PRO A 99 22.86 -17.51 -5.54
CA PRO A 99 21.88 -16.61 -4.93
C PRO A 99 22.15 -15.13 -5.19
N SER A 100 21.08 -14.34 -5.35
CA SER A 100 21.17 -12.88 -5.32
C SER A 100 21.38 -12.40 -3.88
N VAL A 101 22.28 -11.45 -3.66
CA VAL A 101 22.50 -10.85 -2.34
C VAL A 101 21.84 -9.47 -2.32
N TRP A 102 20.93 -9.26 -1.38
CA TRP A 102 20.27 -7.98 -1.14
C TRP A 102 20.68 -7.46 0.24
N MET A 103 21.34 -6.31 0.28
CA MET A 103 21.74 -5.64 1.52
C MET A 103 20.70 -4.61 1.92
N ILE A 104 20.23 -4.71 3.16
CA ILE A 104 19.23 -3.83 3.76
C ILE A 104 19.96 -2.87 4.69
N VAL A 105 20.04 -1.59 4.30
CA VAL A 105 20.79 -0.56 5.01
C VAL A 105 19.89 0.60 5.47
N GLY A 106 20.34 1.37 6.45
CA GLY A 106 19.60 2.52 6.96
C GLY A 106 19.85 2.80 8.43
N LEU A 107 19.27 3.88 8.96
CA LEU A 107 19.44 4.30 10.35
C LEU A 107 18.75 3.34 11.34
N GLN A 108 19.11 3.45 12.61
CA GLN A 108 18.43 2.73 13.69
C GLN A 108 16.97 3.18 13.78
N GLY A 109 16.05 2.23 14.00
CA GLY A 109 14.62 2.51 14.12
C GLY A 109 13.89 2.73 12.78
N SER A 110 14.59 2.75 11.63
CA SER A 110 13.95 2.89 10.31
C SER A 110 13.10 1.69 9.88
N GLY A 111 13.16 0.58 10.62
CA GLY A 111 12.37 -0.62 10.32
C GLY A 111 13.10 -1.66 9.46
N LYS A 112 14.45 -1.68 9.43
CA LYS A 112 15.24 -2.63 8.63
C LYS A 112 14.84 -4.09 8.85
N THR A 113 14.91 -4.56 10.09
CA THR A 113 14.61 -5.96 10.44
C THR A 113 13.17 -6.36 10.06
N THR A 114 12.20 -5.49 10.35
CA THR A 114 10.80 -5.70 9.96
C THR A 114 10.65 -5.73 8.44
N THR A 115 11.34 -4.82 7.74
CA THR A 115 11.30 -4.74 6.27
C THR A 115 12.00 -5.92 5.63
N THR A 116 13.08 -6.43 6.22
CA THR A 116 13.72 -7.70 5.80
C THR A 116 12.72 -8.84 5.81
N GLY A 117 11.91 -8.95 6.88
CA GLY A 117 10.83 -9.95 6.94
C GLY A 117 9.75 -9.71 5.87
N LYS A 118 9.33 -8.47 5.66
CA LYS A 118 8.34 -8.13 4.63
C LYS A 118 8.85 -8.45 3.22
N LEU A 119 10.10 -8.09 2.90
CA LEU A 119 10.74 -8.41 1.64
C LEU A 119 10.88 -9.93 1.43
N ALA A 120 11.25 -10.66 2.48
CA ALA A 120 11.33 -12.12 2.42
C ALA A 120 9.96 -12.75 2.11
N LYS A 121 8.91 -12.28 2.76
CA LYS A 121 7.55 -12.74 2.50
C LYS A 121 7.09 -12.37 1.09
N TRP A 122 7.35 -11.13 0.66
CA TRP A 122 7.04 -10.67 -0.69
C TRP A 122 7.74 -11.52 -1.75
N LEU A 123 9.04 -11.78 -1.59
CA LEU A 123 9.83 -12.66 -2.48
C LEU A 123 9.24 -14.06 -2.55
N SER A 124 8.88 -14.65 -1.41
CA SER A 124 8.27 -15.98 -1.36
C SER A 124 6.93 -16.03 -2.11
N GLN A 125 6.11 -14.98 -2.01
CA GLN A 125 4.85 -14.87 -2.74
C GLN A 125 5.04 -14.72 -4.26
N HIS A 126 6.24 -14.23 -4.67
CA HIS A 126 6.62 -14.08 -6.09
C HIS A 126 7.46 -15.24 -6.63
N GLY A 127 7.47 -16.38 -5.94
CA GLY A 127 8.11 -17.61 -6.42
C GLY A 127 9.59 -17.75 -6.10
N HIS A 128 10.17 -16.85 -5.29
CA HIS A 128 11.54 -16.93 -4.82
C HIS A 128 11.67 -17.72 -3.51
N ARG A 129 12.86 -18.20 -3.22
CA ARG A 129 13.20 -18.91 -1.98
C ARG A 129 14.23 -18.11 -1.18
N PRO A 130 13.81 -17.09 -0.43
CA PRO A 130 14.73 -16.26 0.33
C PRO A 130 15.25 -16.96 1.58
N ILE A 131 16.48 -16.62 1.95
CA ILE A 131 17.06 -16.86 3.27
C ILE A 131 17.46 -15.52 3.88
N VAL A 132 17.18 -15.33 5.16
CA VAL A 132 17.51 -14.08 5.86
C VAL A 132 18.70 -14.29 6.79
N VAL A 133 19.51 -13.25 6.96
CA VAL A 133 20.66 -13.25 7.87
C VAL A 133 20.85 -11.87 8.47
N SER A 134 21.21 -11.80 9.76
CA SER A 134 21.56 -10.55 10.44
C SER A 134 23.07 -10.41 10.60
N THR A 135 23.60 -9.26 10.23
CA THR A 135 24.98 -8.86 10.52
C THR A 135 25.07 -7.85 11.66
N ASP A 136 23.97 -7.60 12.38
CA ASP A 136 23.98 -6.74 13.57
C ASP A 136 24.57 -7.49 14.75
N VAL A 137 25.90 -7.48 14.81
CA VAL A 137 26.69 -8.14 15.86
C VAL A 137 26.75 -7.32 17.14
N TYR A 138 26.39 -6.05 17.06
CA TYR A 138 26.47 -5.11 18.18
C TYR A 138 25.26 -5.21 19.12
N ARG A 139 24.14 -5.77 18.63
CA ARG A 139 22.88 -5.90 19.38
C ARG A 139 22.42 -7.35 19.38
N PRO A 140 22.67 -8.13 20.45
CA PRO A 140 22.25 -9.52 20.52
C PRO A 140 20.75 -9.73 20.27
N ALA A 141 19.91 -8.82 20.77
CA ALA A 141 18.46 -8.85 20.56
C ALA A 141 18.05 -8.69 19.08
N ALA A 142 18.87 -8.07 18.22
CA ALA A 142 18.53 -7.89 16.80
C ALA A 142 18.53 -9.23 16.04
N ARG A 143 19.51 -10.12 16.33
CA ARG A 143 19.55 -11.47 15.75
C ARG A 143 18.35 -12.30 16.20
N GLU A 144 17.99 -12.20 17.48
CA GLU A 144 16.83 -12.90 18.04
C GLU A 144 15.53 -12.36 17.41
N GLN A 145 15.42 -11.04 17.27
CA GLN A 145 14.28 -10.40 16.61
C GLN A 145 14.09 -10.91 15.18
N LEU A 146 15.15 -10.96 14.37
CA LEU A 146 15.08 -11.49 13.01
C LEU A 146 14.69 -12.98 13.01
N SER A 147 15.16 -13.75 14.00
CA SER A 147 14.77 -15.17 14.16
C SER A 147 13.27 -15.33 14.43
N GLN A 148 12.71 -14.50 15.31
CA GLN A 148 11.27 -14.51 15.60
C GLN A 148 10.47 -14.10 14.36
N VAL A 149 10.92 -13.08 13.63
CA VAL A 149 10.31 -12.65 12.37
C VAL A 149 10.31 -13.79 11.35
N ALA A 150 11.46 -14.41 11.09
CA ALA A 150 11.60 -15.50 10.12
C ALA A 150 10.69 -16.69 10.45
N LYS A 151 10.64 -17.10 11.73
CA LYS A 151 9.74 -18.14 12.22
C LYS A 151 8.27 -17.80 12.00
N SER A 152 7.87 -16.57 12.29
CA SER A 152 6.47 -16.14 12.18
C SER A 152 5.93 -16.15 10.75
N ILE A 153 6.80 -16.00 9.76
CA ILE A 153 6.46 -15.98 8.33
C ILE A 153 6.90 -17.24 7.57
N GLY A 154 7.51 -18.23 8.25
CA GLY A 154 7.93 -19.49 7.66
C GLY A 154 9.09 -19.37 6.65
N ILE A 155 10.02 -18.43 6.88
CA ILE A 155 11.18 -18.18 6.00
C ILE A 155 12.45 -18.75 6.65
N SER A 156 13.37 -19.27 5.82
CA SER A 156 14.66 -19.78 6.26
C SER A 156 15.53 -18.67 6.84
N LEU A 157 16.17 -18.96 7.98
CA LEU A 157 17.12 -18.06 8.64
C LEU A 157 18.48 -18.73 8.71
N TRP A 158 19.54 -18.00 8.38
CA TRP A 158 20.90 -18.39 8.75
C TRP A 158 21.26 -17.80 10.12
N PRO A 159 21.48 -18.63 11.13
CA PRO A 159 21.68 -18.15 12.51
C PRO A 159 23.05 -17.50 12.77
N GLY A 160 23.96 -17.60 11.79
CA GLY A 160 25.37 -17.22 11.95
C GLY A 160 26.25 -18.41 12.35
N ALA A 161 27.53 -18.32 12.06
CA ALA A 161 28.49 -19.42 12.27
C ALA A 161 29.25 -19.31 13.61
N GLY A 162 28.66 -18.70 14.66
CA GLY A 162 29.36 -18.50 15.93
C GLY A 162 30.48 -17.43 15.85
N THR A 163 30.49 -16.63 14.80
CA THR A 163 31.41 -15.50 14.59
C THR A 163 30.71 -14.18 14.72
N ASP A 164 31.44 -13.17 15.17
CA ASP A 164 30.95 -11.77 15.23
C ASP A 164 31.51 -10.91 14.08
N LYS A 165 32.03 -11.56 13.02
CA LYS A 165 32.49 -10.85 11.84
C LYS A 165 31.39 -10.81 10.76
N PRO A 166 30.82 -9.63 10.44
CA PRO A 166 29.71 -9.50 9.49
C PRO A 166 29.95 -10.20 8.15
N LEU A 167 31.17 -10.07 7.60
CA LEU A 167 31.51 -10.66 6.31
C LEU A 167 31.49 -12.20 6.34
N GLU A 168 32.03 -12.82 7.40
CA GLU A 168 32.02 -14.28 7.57
C GLU A 168 30.60 -14.81 7.73
N ILE A 169 29.76 -14.09 8.45
CA ILE A 169 28.32 -14.42 8.62
C ILE A 169 27.63 -14.48 7.26
N VAL A 170 27.80 -13.45 6.42
CA VAL A 170 27.13 -13.42 5.10
C VAL A 170 27.71 -14.47 4.15
N ARG A 171 29.03 -14.70 4.16
CA ARG A 171 29.64 -15.78 3.38
C ARG A 171 29.08 -17.15 3.77
N GLY A 172 28.86 -17.39 5.06
CA GLY A 172 28.19 -18.57 5.56
C GLY A 172 26.75 -18.71 5.05
N ALA A 173 25.98 -17.60 5.09
CA ALA A 173 24.62 -17.57 4.58
C ALA A 173 24.55 -17.83 3.06
N ILE A 174 25.50 -17.30 2.27
CA ILE A 174 25.58 -17.56 0.82
C ILE A 174 25.90 -19.04 0.54
N LYS A 175 26.79 -19.64 1.34
CA LYS A 175 27.10 -21.08 1.23
C LYS A 175 25.87 -21.92 1.54
N GLU A 176 25.16 -21.59 2.62
CA GLU A 176 23.92 -22.29 3.01
C GLU A 176 22.82 -22.11 1.95
N ALA A 177 22.68 -20.90 1.40
CA ALA A 177 21.71 -20.62 0.33
C ALA A 177 21.94 -21.54 -0.90
N LYS A 178 23.20 -21.78 -1.27
CA LYS A 178 23.55 -22.71 -2.37
C LYS A 178 23.19 -24.16 -2.03
N LEU A 179 23.36 -24.58 -0.79
CA LEU A 179 23.04 -25.92 -0.33
C LEU A 179 21.53 -26.15 -0.23
N SER A 180 20.80 -25.17 0.28
CA SER A 180 19.33 -25.23 0.45
C SER A 180 18.55 -24.84 -0.81
N ALA A 181 19.26 -24.56 -1.94
CA ALA A 181 18.69 -24.05 -3.15
C ALA A 181 17.84 -22.78 -2.96
N SER A 182 18.22 -21.93 -1.99
CA SER A 182 17.68 -20.58 -1.84
C SER A 182 18.29 -19.66 -2.91
N ASP A 183 17.47 -18.82 -3.54
CA ASP A 183 17.87 -17.98 -4.67
C ASP A 183 18.13 -16.52 -4.29
N VAL A 184 17.72 -16.11 -3.07
CA VAL A 184 17.95 -14.76 -2.54
C VAL A 184 18.46 -14.82 -1.10
N VAL A 185 19.54 -14.08 -0.81
CA VAL A 185 20.03 -13.85 0.57
C VAL A 185 19.74 -12.41 0.95
N LEU A 186 18.87 -12.22 1.95
CA LEU A 186 18.56 -10.91 2.51
C LEU A 186 19.45 -10.65 3.73
N VAL A 187 20.28 -9.62 3.65
CA VAL A 187 21.23 -9.24 4.70
C VAL A 187 20.69 -8.05 5.48
N ASP A 188 20.20 -8.29 6.69
CA ASP A 188 19.80 -7.25 7.64
C ASP A 188 21.05 -6.69 8.32
N THR A 189 21.44 -5.45 7.99
CA THR A 189 22.67 -4.84 8.51
C THR A 189 22.41 -4.07 9.80
N ALA A 190 23.47 -3.84 10.57
CA ALA A 190 23.43 -2.97 11.73
C ALA A 190 22.93 -1.57 11.35
N GLY A 191 22.31 -0.89 12.29
CA GLY A 191 21.94 0.52 12.15
C GLY A 191 22.42 1.30 13.35
N ARG A 192 22.92 2.51 13.13
CA ARG A 192 23.26 3.47 14.19
C ARG A 192 22.31 4.66 14.14
N LEU A 193 22.26 5.43 15.23
CA LEU A 193 21.40 6.62 15.35
C LEU A 193 21.79 7.71 14.34
N HIS A 194 23.08 7.80 14.06
CA HIS A 194 23.65 8.77 13.12
C HIS A 194 24.55 8.07 12.10
N ILE A 195 24.79 8.73 10.99
CA ILE A 195 25.76 8.29 9.99
C ILE A 195 27.15 8.58 10.56
N ASP A 196 27.91 7.53 10.83
CA ASP A 196 29.31 7.61 11.25
C ASP A 196 30.20 6.87 10.27
N ASP A 197 31.50 7.18 10.30
CA ASP A 197 32.45 6.60 9.37
C ASP A 197 32.69 5.11 9.61
N GLU A 198 32.56 4.64 10.84
CA GLU A 198 32.76 3.23 11.18
C GLU A 198 31.69 2.37 10.52
N LEU A 199 30.40 2.72 10.69
CA LEU A 199 29.28 2.05 10.03
C LEU A 199 29.44 2.07 8.50
N MET A 200 29.77 3.24 7.94
CA MET A 200 29.87 3.38 6.50
C MET A 200 31.05 2.58 5.93
N ASN A 201 32.18 2.50 6.62
CA ASN A 201 33.32 1.69 6.21
C ASN A 201 33.02 0.19 6.29
N GLU A 202 32.27 -0.27 7.31
CA GLU A 202 31.78 -1.65 7.39
C GLU A 202 30.89 -1.98 6.19
N LEU A 203 29.89 -1.13 5.91
CA LEU A 203 28.97 -1.32 4.80
C LEU A 203 29.68 -1.27 3.42
N CYS A 204 30.67 -0.37 3.25
CA CYS A 204 31.50 -0.30 2.05
C CYS A 204 32.31 -1.60 1.86
N THR A 205 32.87 -2.13 2.94
CA THR A 205 33.62 -3.38 2.95
C THR A 205 32.73 -4.55 2.56
N LEU A 206 31.55 -4.66 3.19
CA LEU A 206 30.56 -5.67 2.83
C LEU A 206 30.12 -5.56 1.36
N LYS A 207 29.83 -4.35 0.88
CA LYS A 207 29.47 -4.11 -0.53
C LYS A 207 30.56 -4.59 -1.49
N LYS A 208 31.80 -4.21 -1.23
CA LYS A 208 32.95 -4.57 -2.09
C LYS A 208 33.13 -6.08 -2.19
N GLU A 209 33.04 -6.77 -1.07
CA GLU A 209 33.28 -8.21 -0.97
C GLU A 209 32.11 -9.06 -1.48
N LEU A 210 30.88 -8.61 -1.24
CA LEU A 210 29.66 -9.39 -1.54
C LEU A 210 29.07 -9.08 -2.91
N GLN A 211 29.39 -7.91 -3.48
CA GLN A 211 28.85 -7.41 -4.75
C GLN A 211 27.31 -7.59 -4.83
N PRO A 212 26.55 -7.02 -3.87
CA PRO A 212 25.13 -7.25 -3.81
C PRO A 212 24.43 -6.78 -5.09
N SER A 213 23.43 -7.56 -5.54
CA SER A 213 22.57 -7.16 -6.65
C SER A 213 21.63 -6.02 -6.26
N GLU A 214 21.27 -5.95 -4.97
CA GLU A 214 20.48 -4.87 -4.40
C GLU A 214 21.12 -4.28 -3.14
N MET A 215 21.12 -2.96 -3.09
CA MET A 215 21.49 -2.15 -1.93
C MET A 215 20.27 -1.28 -1.60
N LEU A 216 19.42 -1.75 -0.70
CA LEU A 216 18.14 -1.13 -0.38
C LEU A 216 18.25 -0.28 0.90
N PHE A 217 18.04 1.02 0.76
CA PHE A 217 17.97 1.94 1.90
C PHE A 217 16.56 1.98 2.47
N ILE A 218 16.43 1.73 3.77
CA ILE A 218 15.16 1.79 4.47
C ILE A 218 14.98 3.19 5.05
N ALA A 219 14.02 3.92 4.50
CA ALA A 219 13.68 5.27 4.89
C ALA A 219 12.35 5.28 5.65
N ASP A 220 12.38 5.80 6.88
CA ASP A 220 11.18 6.06 7.66
C ASP A 220 10.55 7.37 7.19
N ALA A 221 9.36 7.30 6.58
CA ALA A 221 8.67 8.48 6.05
C ALA A 221 8.28 9.50 7.14
N MET A 222 8.14 9.05 8.39
CA MET A 222 7.75 9.94 9.50
C MET A 222 8.89 10.85 9.99
N ILE A 223 10.16 10.52 9.69
CA ILE A 223 11.32 11.31 10.12
C ILE A 223 11.53 12.56 9.25
N GLY A 224 10.86 12.64 8.09
CA GLY A 224 10.87 13.82 7.24
C GLY A 224 12.23 14.10 6.60
N GLN A 225 12.73 15.35 6.72
CA GLN A 225 13.95 15.81 6.04
C GLN A 225 15.23 15.09 6.50
N ASP A 226 15.25 14.51 7.69
CA ASP A 226 16.41 13.72 8.15
C ASP A 226 16.54 12.41 7.37
N ALA A 227 15.41 11.77 7.01
CA ALA A 227 15.43 10.62 6.11
C ALA A 227 15.94 10.99 4.72
N VAL A 228 15.56 12.17 4.21
CA VAL A 228 16.01 12.69 2.90
C VAL A 228 17.53 12.88 2.89
N ARG A 229 18.07 13.57 3.90
CA ARG A 229 19.52 13.79 4.04
C ARG A 229 20.28 12.47 4.15
N SER A 230 19.79 11.58 4.98
CA SER A 230 20.41 10.27 5.18
C SER A 230 20.43 9.45 3.90
N ALA A 231 19.35 9.41 3.14
CA ALA A 231 19.27 8.71 1.86
C ALA A 231 20.33 9.24 0.87
N GLY A 232 20.51 10.56 0.79
CA GLY A 232 21.52 11.19 -0.05
C GLY A 232 22.95 10.78 0.33
N GLU A 233 23.30 10.82 1.63
CA GLU A 233 24.62 10.42 2.12
C GLU A 233 24.90 8.92 1.91
N PHE A 234 23.93 8.05 2.19
CA PHE A 234 24.06 6.63 1.91
C PHE A 234 24.22 6.37 0.42
N HIS A 235 23.47 7.07 -0.44
CA HIS A 235 23.64 6.92 -1.90
C HIS A 235 25.02 7.34 -2.38
N LYS A 236 25.51 8.49 -1.90
CA LYS A 236 26.82 9.03 -2.25
C LYS A 236 27.97 8.06 -1.90
N ARG A 237 27.88 7.40 -0.74
CA ARG A 237 28.96 6.50 -0.26
C ARG A 237 28.79 5.06 -0.72
N LEU A 238 27.56 4.57 -0.80
CA LEU A 238 27.27 3.16 -1.09
C LEU A 238 26.70 2.92 -2.48
N GLY A 239 26.22 3.95 -3.21
CA GLY A 239 25.56 3.76 -4.50
C GLY A 239 24.33 2.86 -4.35
N LEU A 240 23.30 3.37 -3.69
CA LEU A 240 22.04 2.65 -3.47
C LEU A 240 21.41 2.24 -4.81
N THR A 241 20.85 1.06 -4.88
CA THR A 241 20.09 0.59 -6.05
C THR A 241 18.59 0.85 -5.90
N GLY A 242 18.13 1.12 -4.69
CA GLY A 242 16.75 1.43 -4.41
C GLY A 242 16.50 1.88 -2.98
N VAL A 243 15.32 2.46 -2.78
CA VAL A 243 14.80 2.90 -1.49
C VAL A 243 13.52 2.14 -1.17
N VAL A 244 13.34 1.79 0.09
CA VAL A 244 12.08 1.28 0.63
C VAL A 244 11.54 2.30 1.63
N LEU A 245 10.36 2.85 1.36
CA LEU A 245 9.69 3.77 2.27
C LEU A 245 8.89 2.97 3.30
N THR A 246 9.13 3.22 4.59
CA THR A 246 8.39 2.58 5.69
C THR A 246 7.48 3.57 6.40
N LYS A 247 6.51 3.07 7.14
CA LYS A 247 5.57 3.85 7.96
C LYS A 247 4.78 4.90 7.19
N LEU A 248 4.55 4.66 5.90
CA LEU A 248 3.83 5.61 5.05
C LEU A 248 2.34 5.70 5.45
N ASP A 249 1.81 4.67 6.10
CA ASP A 249 0.46 4.65 6.69
C ASP A 249 0.28 5.64 7.84
N GLY A 250 1.34 5.90 8.62
CA GLY A 250 1.36 6.90 9.70
C GLY A 250 1.72 8.32 9.24
N ASP A 251 2.17 8.50 8.00
CA ASP A 251 2.58 9.80 7.48
C ASP A 251 1.38 10.57 6.89
N ALA A 252 0.84 11.49 7.69
CA ALA A 252 -0.21 12.40 7.25
C ALA A 252 0.31 13.52 6.32
N ARG A 253 1.61 13.83 6.37
CA ARG A 253 2.25 14.90 5.60
C ARG A 253 2.65 14.46 4.20
N GLY A 254 3.31 13.31 4.07
CA GLY A 254 3.62 12.64 2.80
C GLY A 254 4.76 13.22 1.95
N GLY A 255 5.27 14.39 2.29
CA GLY A 255 6.26 15.08 1.48
C GLY A 255 7.65 14.45 1.51
N ALA A 256 7.98 13.71 2.58
CA ALA A 256 9.24 12.99 2.65
C ALA A 256 9.40 11.99 1.50
N ALA A 257 8.32 11.31 1.10
CA ALA A 257 8.33 10.38 -0.02
C ALA A 257 8.72 11.07 -1.35
N LEU A 258 8.14 12.26 -1.61
CA LEU A 258 8.46 13.07 -2.78
C LEU A 258 9.93 13.53 -2.77
N SER A 259 10.41 13.98 -1.61
CA SER A 259 11.77 14.49 -1.44
C SER A 259 12.81 13.39 -1.54
N ILE A 260 12.58 12.22 -0.92
CA ILE A 260 13.49 11.09 -0.95
C ILE A 260 13.68 10.59 -2.39
N ALA A 261 12.61 10.46 -3.16
CA ALA A 261 12.68 10.02 -4.54
C ALA A 261 13.61 10.92 -5.38
N LYS A 262 13.54 12.25 -5.15
CA LYS A 262 14.37 13.22 -5.90
C LYS A 262 15.80 13.33 -5.35
N VAL A 263 15.97 13.45 -4.05
CA VAL A 263 17.26 13.78 -3.41
C VAL A 263 18.17 12.56 -3.26
N SER A 264 17.60 11.36 -3.03
CA SER A 264 18.41 10.15 -2.85
C SER A 264 19.21 9.74 -4.09
N GLY A 265 18.79 10.13 -5.29
CA GLY A 265 19.38 9.67 -6.55
C GLY A 265 19.13 8.20 -6.87
N ALA A 266 18.43 7.47 -5.98
CA ALA A 266 18.05 6.07 -6.16
C ALA A 266 16.52 5.93 -6.27
N PRO A 267 16.00 5.01 -7.11
CA PRO A 267 14.57 4.85 -7.29
C PRO A 267 13.92 4.27 -6.03
N VAL A 268 12.73 4.73 -5.70
CA VAL A 268 11.90 4.04 -4.72
C VAL A 268 11.36 2.76 -5.35
N LYS A 269 11.56 1.62 -4.69
CA LYS A 269 11.15 0.30 -5.19
C LYS A 269 9.96 -0.28 -4.45
N PHE A 270 9.89 -0.03 -3.15
CA PHE A 270 8.84 -0.58 -2.29
C PHE A 270 8.31 0.45 -1.30
N VAL A 271 7.08 0.22 -0.86
CA VAL A 271 6.43 0.98 0.21
C VAL A 271 5.82 0.05 1.25
N GLY A 272 6.05 0.36 2.52
CA GLY A 272 5.41 -0.28 3.66
C GLY A 272 4.17 0.50 4.09
N LEU A 273 3.03 -0.18 4.09
CA LEU A 273 1.70 0.39 4.30
C LEU A 273 1.04 -0.11 5.59
N GLY A 274 1.82 -0.46 6.60
CA GLY A 274 1.32 -0.96 7.87
C GLY A 274 2.28 -1.91 8.57
N GLU A 275 1.93 -2.40 9.74
CA GLU A 275 2.80 -3.24 10.57
C GLU A 275 2.88 -4.70 10.11
N LYS A 276 1.83 -5.23 9.49
CA LYS A 276 1.75 -6.63 9.06
C LYS A 276 2.80 -6.95 8.00
N TYR A 277 3.29 -8.19 7.99
CA TYR A 277 4.30 -8.62 7.00
C TYR A 277 3.78 -8.66 5.56
N ASP A 278 2.46 -8.69 5.35
CA ASP A 278 1.85 -8.57 4.01
C ASP A 278 1.71 -7.11 3.54
N ALA A 279 1.97 -6.13 4.42
CA ALA A 279 1.81 -4.72 4.12
C ALA A 279 3.08 -4.14 3.48
N LEU A 280 3.54 -4.74 2.38
CA LEU A 280 4.62 -4.24 1.51
C LEU A 280 4.14 -4.35 0.06
N GLU A 281 4.22 -3.24 -0.66
CA GLU A 281 3.85 -3.17 -2.07
C GLU A 281 5.00 -2.61 -2.90
N GLY A 282 5.03 -2.93 -4.21
CA GLY A 282 5.88 -2.25 -5.16
C GLY A 282 5.51 -0.77 -5.25
N PHE A 283 6.50 0.08 -5.47
CA PHE A 283 6.26 1.51 -5.63
C PHE A 283 5.82 1.84 -7.07
N TYR A 284 4.62 2.41 -7.20
CA TYR A 284 4.05 2.87 -8.46
C TYR A 284 3.79 4.37 -8.37
N PRO A 285 4.61 5.23 -9.01
CA PRO A 285 4.50 6.69 -8.94
C PRO A 285 3.09 7.21 -9.20
N GLU A 286 2.43 6.73 -10.24
CA GLU A 286 1.09 7.16 -10.63
C GLU A 286 0.04 6.92 -9.52
N ARG A 287 0.16 5.80 -8.78
CA ARG A 287 -0.74 5.47 -7.67
C ARG A 287 -0.52 6.40 -6.48
N ILE A 288 0.75 6.68 -6.17
CA ILE A 288 1.09 7.61 -5.08
C ILE A 288 0.58 9.02 -5.41
N VAL A 289 0.83 9.49 -6.63
CA VAL A 289 0.34 10.81 -7.08
C VAL A 289 -1.19 10.87 -7.07
N SER A 290 -1.87 9.82 -7.52
CA SER A 290 -3.34 9.76 -7.47
C SER A 290 -3.86 9.87 -6.04
N ARG A 291 -3.20 9.21 -5.06
CA ARG A 291 -3.53 9.34 -3.63
C ARG A 291 -3.29 10.76 -3.11
N VAL A 292 -2.12 11.33 -3.42
CA VAL A 292 -1.74 12.72 -3.03
C VAL A 292 -2.75 13.74 -3.56
N LEU A 293 -3.22 13.58 -4.80
CA LEU A 293 -4.22 14.46 -5.41
C LEU A 293 -5.67 14.15 -4.98
N GLY A 294 -5.88 13.12 -4.16
CA GLY A 294 -7.22 12.70 -3.71
C GLY A 294 -8.08 12.09 -4.80
N MET A 295 -7.47 11.62 -5.89
CA MET A 295 -8.15 10.95 -7.01
C MET A 295 -8.44 9.47 -6.71
N GLY A 296 -8.00 8.97 -5.54
CA GLY A 296 -8.12 7.57 -5.15
C GLY A 296 -7.09 6.67 -5.85
N ASP A 297 -7.06 5.42 -5.44
CA ASP A 297 -6.19 4.39 -6.03
C ASP A 297 -7.01 3.18 -6.45
N ILE A 298 -7.80 3.37 -7.49
CA ILE A 298 -8.72 2.34 -8.01
C ILE A 298 -7.96 1.09 -8.47
N LEU A 299 -6.75 1.26 -9.03
CA LEU A 299 -5.95 0.12 -9.52
C LEU A 299 -5.48 -0.77 -8.39
N SER A 300 -4.92 -0.20 -7.31
CA SER A 300 -4.55 -0.98 -6.12
C SER A 300 -5.76 -1.65 -5.47
N LEU A 301 -6.91 -0.98 -5.47
CA LEU A 301 -8.15 -1.58 -4.95
C LEU A 301 -8.57 -2.80 -5.80
N ILE A 302 -8.50 -2.69 -7.13
CA ILE A 302 -8.81 -3.80 -8.05
C ILE A 302 -7.83 -4.96 -7.83
N GLU A 303 -6.52 -4.72 -7.76
CA GLU A 303 -5.50 -5.75 -7.53
C GLU A 303 -5.68 -6.45 -6.17
N ARG A 304 -5.96 -5.70 -5.11
CA ARG A 304 -6.29 -6.29 -3.80
C ARG A 304 -7.57 -7.10 -3.86
N ALA A 305 -8.58 -6.62 -4.59
CA ALA A 305 -9.79 -7.39 -4.82
C ALA A 305 -9.46 -8.68 -5.59
N GLU A 306 -8.74 -8.61 -6.70
CA GLU A 306 -8.38 -9.78 -7.51
C GLU A 306 -7.54 -10.80 -6.71
N SER A 307 -6.60 -10.36 -5.88
CA SER A 307 -5.78 -11.25 -5.04
C SER A 307 -6.57 -11.89 -3.90
N ALA A 308 -7.58 -11.22 -3.38
CA ALA A 308 -8.43 -11.72 -2.31
C ALA A 308 -9.59 -12.60 -2.81
N PHE A 309 -9.99 -12.42 -4.08
CA PHE A 309 -11.09 -13.18 -4.68
C PHE A 309 -10.61 -14.48 -5.30
N ASP A 310 -11.07 -15.60 -4.75
CA ASP A 310 -11.03 -16.89 -5.43
C ASP A 310 -12.00 -16.84 -6.62
N LYS A 311 -11.46 -16.93 -7.86
CA LYS A 311 -12.25 -16.91 -9.10
C LYS A 311 -13.37 -17.96 -9.09
N LYS A 312 -13.16 -19.11 -8.44
CA LYS A 312 -14.19 -20.16 -8.31
C LYS A 312 -15.31 -19.69 -7.38
N ALA A 313 -14.97 -19.08 -6.23
CA ALA A 313 -15.95 -18.57 -5.29
C ALA A 313 -16.77 -17.42 -5.90
N ALA A 314 -16.13 -16.55 -6.71
CA ALA A 314 -16.83 -15.46 -7.42
C ALA A 314 -17.84 -15.99 -8.47
N MET A 315 -17.47 -17.00 -9.25
CA MET A 315 -18.39 -17.65 -10.23
C MET A 315 -19.55 -18.35 -9.52
N GLU A 316 -19.29 -18.98 -8.38
CA GLU A 316 -20.34 -19.65 -7.60
C GLU A 316 -21.31 -18.65 -6.97
N LEU A 317 -20.79 -17.51 -6.49
CA LEU A 317 -21.61 -16.41 -5.99
C LEU A 317 -22.48 -15.81 -7.10
N GLU A 318 -21.94 -15.56 -8.29
CA GLU A 318 -22.72 -15.07 -9.43
C GLU A 318 -23.84 -16.04 -9.79
N ARG A 319 -23.57 -17.36 -9.78
CA ARG A 319 -24.56 -18.40 -10.00
C ARG A 319 -25.68 -18.38 -8.94
N LYS A 320 -25.29 -18.28 -7.66
CA LYS A 320 -26.25 -18.22 -6.54
C LYS A 320 -27.10 -16.94 -6.59
N LEU A 321 -26.51 -15.81 -6.96
CA LEU A 321 -27.24 -14.56 -7.12
C LEU A 321 -28.26 -14.61 -8.26
N ARG A 322 -27.92 -15.23 -9.39
CA ARG A 322 -28.87 -15.45 -10.51
C ARG A 322 -30.03 -16.35 -10.13
N LYS A 323 -29.82 -17.32 -9.21
CA LYS A 323 -30.84 -18.25 -8.72
C LYS A 323 -31.60 -17.73 -7.51
N GLU A 324 -31.31 -16.51 -7.01
CA GLU A 324 -31.84 -15.93 -5.76
C GLU A 324 -31.52 -16.75 -4.49
N GLU A 325 -30.48 -17.56 -4.53
CA GLU A 325 -30.06 -18.47 -3.46
C GLU A 325 -29.01 -17.86 -2.51
N PHE A 326 -28.91 -16.51 -2.42
CA PHE A 326 -27.98 -15.84 -1.51
C PHE A 326 -28.41 -16.03 -0.05
N THR A 327 -27.55 -16.63 0.77
CA THR A 327 -27.80 -17.04 2.15
C THR A 327 -27.03 -16.20 3.17
N LEU A 328 -27.35 -16.34 4.47
CA LEU A 328 -26.54 -15.75 5.55
C LEU A 328 -25.14 -16.36 5.63
N GLU A 329 -24.93 -17.58 5.16
CA GLU A 329 -23.61 -18.19 5.04
C GLU A 329 -22.77 -17.50 3.97
N ASP A 330 -23.35 -17.25 2.81
CA ASP A 330 -22.70 -16.48 1.74
C ASP A 330 -22.38 -15.05 2.19
N PHE A 331 -23.27 -14.42 2.98
CA PHE A 331 -23.03 -13.10 3.57
C PHE A 331 -21.82 -13.10 4.50
N ARG A 332 -21.70 -14.08 5.40
CA ARG A 332 -20.54 -14.27 6.28
C ARG A 332 -19.25 -14.44 5.47
N ASP A 333 -19.30 -15.27 4.43
CA ASP A 333 -18.11 -15.58 3.64
C ASP A 333 -17.67 -14.37 2.80
N GLN A 334 -18.60 -13.54 2.34
CA GLN A 334 -18.27 -12.23 1.74
C GLN A 334 -17.58 -11.28 2.72
N LEU A 335 -18.08 -11.19 3.96
CA LEU A 335 -17.42 -10.37 4.99
C LEU A 335 -16.00 -10.85 5.29
N LYS A 336 -15.77 -12.19 5.31
CA LYS A 336 -14.43 -12.78 5.45
C LYS A 336 -13.51 -12.41 4.28
N GLN A 337 -14.02 -12.42 3.05
CA GLN A 337 -13.26 -12.03 1.86
C GLN A 337 -12.86 -10.55 1.92
N ILE A 338 -13.79 -9.66 2.25
CA ILE A 338 -13.51 -8.22 2.42
C ILE A 338 -12.41 -8.02 3.48
N ARG A 339 -12.45 -8.76 4.59
CA ARG A 339 -11.42 -8.70 5.63
C ARG A 339 -10.04 -9.19 5.16
N LYS A 340 -9.98 -10.13 4.20
CA LYS A 340 -8.74 -10.59 3.58
C LYS A 340 -8.08 -9.54 2.67
N MET A 341 -8.86 -8.59 2.14
CA MET A 341 -8.35 -7.48 1.31
C MET A 341 -7.53 -6.46 2.11
N GLY A 342 -7.52 -6.55 3.44
CA GLY A 342 -6.80 -5.65 4.33
C GLY A 342 -7.71 -4.85 5.25
N PRO A 343 -7.15 -3.92 6.05
CA PRO A 343 -7.92 -3.03 6.89
C PRO A 343 -8.91 -2.20 6.06
N LEU A 344 -10.16 -2.18 6.48
CA LEU A 344 -11.23 -1.50 5.73
C LEU A 344 -11.01 0.01 5.60
N ASP A 345 -10.35 0.62 6.59
CA ASP A 345 -9.97 2.03 6.55
C ASP A 345 -9.06 2.33 5.35
N GLN A 346 -8.09 1.45 5.07
CA GLN A 346 -7.23 1.56 3.89
C GLN A 346 -7.98 1.37 2.58
N LEU A 347 -9.00 0.50 2.54
CA LEU A 347 -9.82 0.31 1.35
C LEU A 347 -10.71 1.54 1.07
N VAL A 348 -11.25 2.17 2.11
CA VAL A 348 -12.01 3.42 2.00
C VAL A 348 -11.12 4.57 1.51
N ASP A 349 -9.88 4.64 1.99
CA ASP A 349 -8.91 5.67 1.56
C ASP A 349 -8.48 5.52 0.09
N MET A 350 -8.61 4.32 -0.49
CA MET A 350 -8.34 4.07 -1.91
C MET A 350 -9.47 4.52 -2.84
N LEU A 351 -10.68 4.79 -2.30
CA LEU A 351 -11.79 5.26 -3.09
C LEU A 351 -11.62 6.75 -3.45
N PRO A 352 -11.97 7.15 -4.68
CA PRO A 352 -11.92 8.56 -5.07
C PRO A 352 -12.92 9.36 -4.24
N LYS A 353 -12.45 10.43 -3.60
CA LYS A 353 -13.29 11.35 -2.80
C LYS A 353 -14.06 12.33 -3.70
N VAL A 354 -14.72 11.81 -4.76
CA VAL A 354 -15.48 12.60 -5.73
C VAL A 354 -16.91 12.11 -5.89
N GLY A 355 -17.86 12.99 -6.18
CA GLY A 355 -19.27 12.66 -6.42
C GLY A 355 -20.02 12.20 -5.16
N PRO A 356 -20.93 11.20 -5.28
CA PRO A 356 -21.77 10.76 -4.14
C PRO A 356 -20.98 10.17 -2.97
N LEU A 357 -19.71 9.80 -3.17
CA LEU A 357 -18.82 9.23 -2.15
C LEU A 357 -18.18 10.31 -1.25
N GLN A 358 -18.30 11.60 -1.57
CA GLN A 358 -17.81 12.71 -0.73
C GLN A 358 -18.47 12.78 0.66
N ASN A 359 -19.69 12.25 0.79
CA ASN A 359 -20.49 12.32 2.01
C ASN A 359 -20.39 11.08 2.90
N LEU A 360 -19.44 10.19 2.64
CA LEU A 360 -19.16 9.10 3.59
C LEU A 360 -18.62 9.73 4.88
N PRO A 361 -19.23 9.44 6.05
CA PRO A 361 -18.76 9.99 7.32
C PRO A 361 -17.29 9.62 7.53
N LYS A 362 -16.45 10.60 7.90
CA LYS A 362 -15.02 10.39 8.22
C LYS A 362 -14.81 9.40 9.38
N ASP A 363 -15.82 9.20 10.21
CA ASP A 363 -15.81 8.29 11.36
C ASP A 363 -16.32 6.87 11.06
N THR A 364 -16.41 6.47 9.79
CA THR A 364 -16.70 5.07 9.48
C THR A 364 -15.44 4.21 9.66
N THR A 365 -14.85 4.27 10.87
CA THR A 365 -13.97 3.19 11.33
C THR A 365 -14.86 1.95 11.40
N VAL A 366 -14.74 1.10 10.39
CA VAL A 366 -15.43 -0.20 10.44
C VAL A 366 -14.69 -1.00 11.50
N ASP A 367 -15.26 -0.93 12.71
CA ASP A 367 -14.72 -1.59 13.88
C ASP A 367 -14.57 -3.09 13.58
N GLU A 368 -13.35 -3.57 13.50
CA GLU A 368 -13.03 -5.01 13.32
C GLU A 368 -13.77 -5.86 14.37
N LYS A 369 -14.09 -5.30 15.55
CA LYS A 369 -14.88 -5.95 16.58
C LYS A 369 -16.31 -6.18 16.12
N LYS A 370 -16.92 -5.23 15.40
CA LYS A 370 -18.27 -5.39 14.84
C LYS A 370 -18.31 -6.48 13.79
N LEU A 371 -17.28 -6.59 12.92
CA LEU A 371 -17.21 -7.68 11.93
C LEU A 371 -17.09 -9.05 12.60
N LYS A 372 -16.22 -9.19 13.61
CA LYS A 372 -16.12 -10.41 14.41
C LYS A 372 -17.44 -10.75 15.12
N GLN A 373 -18.15 -9.75 15.58
CA GLN A 373 -19.46 -9.90 16.23
C GLN A 373 -20.51 -10.42 15.22
N VAL A 374 -20.57 -9.88 14.01
CA VAL A 374 -21.46 -10.38 12.95
C VAL A 374 -21.12 -11.84 12.61
N GLU A 375 -19.84 -12.18 12.48
CA GLU A 375 -19.39 -13.55 12.23
C GLU A 375 -19.81 -14.50 13.37
N ALA A 376 -19.64 -14.09 14.63
CA ALA A 376 -20.06 -14.88 15.80
C ALA A 376 -21.57 -15.12 15.82
N ILE A 377 -22.39 -14.11 15.47
CA ILE A 377 -23.84 -14.23 15.37
C ILE A 377 -24.24 -15.27 14.33
N ILE A 378 -23.67 -15.20 13.11
CA ILE A 378 -23.99 -16.15 12.03
C ILE A 378 -23.48 -17.55 12.38
N ASN A 379 -22.30 -17.68 13.01
CA ASN A 379 -21.77 -18.98 13.44
C ASN A 379 -22.63 -19.62 14.53
N SER A 380 -23.35 -18.86 15.35
CA SER A 380 -24.27 -19.34 16.37
C SER A 380 -25.63 -19.80 15.82
N MET A 381 -25.89 -19.60 14.54
CA MET A 381 -27.08 -20.08 13.84
C MET A 381 -26.94 -21.55 13.42
N THR A 382 -28.04 -22.28 13.34
CA THR A 382 -28.08 -23.61 12.74
C THR A 382 -27.94 -23.53 11.21
N ASN A 383 -27.67 -24.66 10.56
CA ASN A 383 -27.58 -24.71 9.09
C ASN A 383 -28.91 -24.29 8.43
N GLU A 384 -30.05 -24.64 9.02
CA GLU A 384 -31.36 -24.24 8.54
C GLU A 384 -31.54 -22.70 8.61
N GLU A 385 -31.19 -22.10 9.76
CA GLU A 385 -31.30 -20.68 9.98
C GLU A 385 -30.35 -19.85 9.08
N ARG A 386 -29.19 -20.39 8.75
CA ARG A 386 -28.24 -19.74 7.82
C ARG A 386 -28.77 -19.76 6.39
N ARG A 387 -29.50 -20.82 6.00
CA ARG A 387 -30.10 -20.97 4.66
C ARG A 387 -31.37 -20.17 4.50
N ASP A 388 -32.25 -20.19 5.51
CA ASP A 388 -33.51 -19.46 5.49
C ASP A 388 -33.67 -18.59 6.74
N HIS A 389 -33.49 -17.28 6.55
CA HIS A 389 -33.64 -16.30 7.63
C HIS A 389 -35.07 -16.15 8.15
N ASN A 390 -36.09 -16.61 7.40
CA ASN A 390 -37.49 -16.50 7.79
C ASN A 390 -37.87 -17.43 8.98
N VAL A 391 -37.09 -18.51 9.16
CA VAL A 391 -37.33 -19.44 10.29
C VAL A 391 -36.83 -18.86 11.64
N ILE A 392 -36.13 -17.71 11.63
CA ILE A 392 -35.55 -17.11 12.83
C ILE A 392 -36.63 -16.31 13.61
N ASP A 393 -37.35 -16.99 14.48
CA ASP A 393 -38.33 -16.42 15.38
C ASP A 393 -37.72 -15.76 16.63
N GLY A 394 -38.53 -15.21 17.52
CA GLY A 394 -38.09 -14.53 18.74
C GLY A 394 -37.30 -15.44 19.71
N LYS A 395 -37.67 -16.73 19.80
CA LYS A 395 -36.96 -17.71 20.65
C LYS A 395 -35.61 -18.05 20.07
N ARG A 396 -35.51 -18.26 18.78
CA ARG A 396 -34.27 -18.51 18.05
C ARG A 396 -33.33 -17.29 18.13
N ARG A 397 -33.82 -16.04 18.02
CA ARG A 397 -33.00 -14.82 18.19
C ARG A 397 -32.39 -14.72 19.59
N LYS A 398 -33.14 -15.05 20.66
CA LYS A 398 -32.61 -15.08 22.03
C LYS A 398 -31.49 -16.13 22.17
N ARG A 399 -31.67 -17.33 21.60
CA ARG A 399 -30.67 -18.40 21.62
C ARG A 399 -29.40 -18.01 20.85
N ILE A 400 -29.54 -17.43 19.66
CA ILE A 400 -28.43 -16.95 18.83
C ILE A 400 -27.65 -15.85 19.57
N ALA A 401 -28.34 -14.88 20.16
CA ALA A 401 -27.73 -13.81 20.93
C ALA A 401 -26.93 -14.37 22.14
N LYS A 402 -27.51 -15.33 22.90
CA LYS A 402 -26.80 -15.98 23.99
C LYS A 402 -25.58 -16.77 23.52
N GLY A 403 -25.67 -17.50 22.38
CA GLY A 403 -24.58 -18.31 21.83
C GLY A 403 -23.42 -17.48 21.25
N SER A 404 -23.72 -16.29 20.75
CA SER A 404 -22.72 -15.36 20.18
C SER A 404 -22.14 -14.37 21.19
N GLY A 405 -22.66 -14.32 22.43
CA GLY A 405 -22.28 -13.33 23.43
C GLY A 405 -22.72 -11.91 23.05
N THR A 406 -23.84 -11.78 22.30
CA THR A 406 -24.36 -10.50 21.80
C THR A 406 -25.80 -10.26 22.28
N THR A 407 -26.41 -9.15 21.90
CA THR A 407 -27.78 -8.81 22.21
C THR A 407 -28.77 -9.24 21.12
N VAL A 408 -30.04 -9.36 21.45
CA VAL A 408 -31.11 -9.62 20.45
C VAL A 408 -31.19 -8.47 19.43
N GLN A 409 -30.82 -7.26 19.84
CA GLN A 409 -30.78 -6.09 18.95
C GLN A 409 -29.69 -6.27 17.88
N ASP A 410 -28.49 -6.76 18.27
CA ASP A 410 -27.40 -7.05 17.34
C ASP A 410 -27.80 -8.11 16.32
N VAL A 411 -28.47 -9.18 16.76
CA VAL A 411 -28.98 -10.22 15.86
C VAL A 411 -29.99 -9.63 14.84
N ASN A 412 -30.90 -8.77 15.31
CA ASN A 412 -31.86 -8.10 14.42
C ASN A 412 -31.16 -7.20 13.41
N GLN A 413 -30.10 -6.49 13.84
CA GLN A 413 -29.32 -5.62 12.96
C GLN A 413 -28.60 -6.41 11.87
N VAL A 414 -28.02 -7.56 12.20
CA VAL A 414 -27.35 -8.45 11.22
C VAL A 414 -28.36 -8.95 10.19
N ILE A 415 -29.53 -9.41 10.62
CA ILE A 415 -30.59 -9.86 9.69
C ILE A 415 -31.03 -8.71 8.78
N LYS A 416 -31.21 -7.49 9.32
CA LYS A 416 -31.56 -6.31 8.53
C LYS A 416 -30.50 -5.96 7.49
N GLN A 417 -29.21 -5.98 7.87
CA GLN A 417 -28.10 -5.73 6.96
C GLN A 417 -28.03 -6.78 5.83
N TYR A 418 -28.22 -8.05 6.18
CA TYR A 418 -28.29 -9.12 5.20
C TYR A 418 -29.45 -8.89 4.20
N MET A 419 -30.65 -8.53 4.66
CA MET A 419 -31.79 -8.25 3.80
C MET A 419 -31.54 -7.05 2.86
N GLN A 420 -30.91 -5.99 3.38
CA GLN A 420 -30.54 -4.81 2.58
C GLN A 420 -29.53 -5.18 1.48
N MET A 421 -28.49 -5.94 1.85
CA MET A 421 -27.50 -6.40 0.88
C MET A 421 -28.12 -7.30 -0.20
N ARG A 422 -28.99 -8.25 0.18
CA ARG A 422 -29.73 -9.11 -0.74
C ARG A 422 -30.56 -8.29 -1.75
N THR A 423 -31.23 -7.24 -1.27
CA THR A 423 -32.05 -6.35 -2.12
C THR A 423 -31.18 -5.56 -3.10
N MET A 424 -30.07 -4.99 -2.63
CA MET A 424 -29.10 -4.28 -3.50
C MET A 424 -28.52 -5.20 -4.57
N MET A 425 -28.12 -6.41 -4.21
CA MET A 425 -27.57 -7.38 -5.16
C MET A 425 -28.57 -7.80 -6.23
N LYS A 426 -29.88 -7.95 -5.88
CA LYS A 426 -30.95 -8.18 -6.86
C LYS A 426 -31.04 -7.02 -7.87
N GLN A 427 -30.97 -5.77 -7.40
CA GLN A 427 -31.06 -4.59 -8.27
C GLN A 427 -29.85 -4.49 -9.21
N TYR A 428 -28.64 -4.74 -8.71
CA TYR A 428 -27.42 -4.73 -9.53
C TYR A 428 -27.38 -5.88 -10.53
N GLY A 429 -27.81 -7.08 -10.17
CA GLY A 429 -27.93 -8.22 -11.07
C GLY A 429 -28.88 -7.96 -12.25
N ALA A 430 -30.01 -7.29 -11.98
CA ALA A 430 -30.97 -6.89 -13.01
C ALA A 430 -30.42 -5.80 -13.95
N LEU A 431 -29.65 -4.83 -13.41
CA LEU A 431 -28.99 -3.77 -14.20
C LEU A 431 -27.88 -4.35 -15.11
N ALA A 432 -27.06 -5.25 -14.60
CA ALA A 432 -26.00 -5.91 -15.36
C ALA A 432 -26.56 -6.81 -16.49
N ALA A 433 -27.67 -7.49 -16.24
CA ALA A 433 -28.36 -8.26 -17.29
C ALA A 433 -28.94 -7.35 -18.39
N ARG A 434 -29.49 -6.19 -18.03
CA ARG A 434 -29.99 -5.19 -18.99
C ARG A 434 -28.89 -4.52 -19.81
N SER A 435 -27.71 -4.28 -19.24
CA SER A 435 -26.57 -3.69 -19.97
C SER A 435 -25.96 -4.68 -20.98
N LYS A 436 -25.88 -5.97 -20.65
CA LYS A 436 -25.47 -7.02 -21.61
C LYS A 436 -26.46 -7.18 -22.76
N MET A 437 -27.77 -7.08 -22.53
CA MET A 437 -28.78 -7.12 -23.61
C MET A 437 -28.72 -5.89 -24.51
N LYS A 438 -28.43 -4.69 -23.99
CA LYS A 438 -28.25 -3.48 -24.83
C LYS A 438 -26.96 -3.50 -25.65
N GLY A 439 -25.90 -4.17 -25.19
CA GLY A 439 -24.64 -4.36 -25.93
C GLY A 439 -24.79 -5.37 -27.11
N LEU A 440 -25.55 -6.44 -26.92
CA LEU A 440 -25.82 -7.42 -27.98
C LEU A 440 -26.79 -6.90 -29.05
N GLY A 441 -27.73 -6.02 -28.69
CA GLY A 441 -28.66 -5.41 -29.67
C GLY A 441 -27.99 -4.40 -30.61
N LYS A 442 -26.84 -3.83 -30.24
CA LYS A 442 -26.04 -2.95 -31.12
C LYS A 442 -25.11 -3.70 -32.08
N LEU A 443 -24.78 -4.97 -31.80
CA LEU A 443 -23.96 -5.82 -32.66
C LEU A 443 -24.80 -6.61 -33.67
N ALA A 444 -26.12 -6.74 -33.45
CA ALA A 444 -27.04 -7.43 -34.36
C ALA A 444 -27.75 -6.49 -35.33
N GLY A 445 -27.46 -5.21 -35.33
CA GLY A 445 -28.07 -4.17 -36.17
C GLY A 445 -27.16 -3.57 -37.25
N LEU A 446 -26.13 -4.33 -37.69
CA LEU A 446 -25.38 -4.05 -38.91
C LEU A 446 -25.61 -5.18 -39.91
N GLY A 447 -26.72 -5.08 -40.57
CA GLY A 447 -27.09 -5.72 -41.82
C GLY A 447 -27.61 -4.63 -42.73
#